data_a77d41a6cb5deb8ece7c9118b65bc391
#
_entry.id   a77d41a6cb5deb8ece7c9118b65bc391
#
_cell.length_a   1.000
_cell.length_b   1.000
_cell.length_c   1.000
_cell.angle_alpha   90.00
_cell.angle_beta   90.00
_cell.angle_gamma   90.00
#
_symmetry.space_group_name_H-M   'P 1'
#
loop_
_entity.id
_entity.type
_entity.pdbx_description
1 polymer ?
#
loop_
_entity_poly.entity_id
_entity_poly.type
_entity_poly.pdbx_seq_one_letter_code
_entity_poly.pdbx_strand_id
1 'polypeptide(L)'
;LPNHRDYCISLGASEKRLKTIEEEEQHIVDSARKEMEDMPWPEGNTVTKGVTSRHDAESHPEQLDRLEKGSVEILPGPLVDGELAIEFSTSPSSSTYSRAIQNAMVALAENYGDDIVFMGEDMEVAGAFGMNIPLKAKGHSSKLLDMPLSESIIINSATGAALGGMRPVAEIQFGGFAALAMNALVNNAAQLRWRWGADVPLTVRIPLGAKTRSGPFHANMIESWFMNDPGLTIVFPSNPQDAYDLLIESHELNDPVVFLEHLGLYGLG
;
A
#
# COMPACT_ATOMS: atom_id res chain seq x y z
N LEU A 1 -28.39 -16.77 -8.16
CA LEU A 1 -28.97 -16.13 -9.37
C LEU A 1 -30.46 -16.43 -9.54
N PRO A 2 -31.00 -17.69 -9.40
CA PRO A 2 -32.45 -17.94 -9.51
C PRO A 2 -33.28 -17.03 -8.59
N ASN A 3 -32.88 -16.90 -7.34
CA ASN A 3 -33.59 -16.05 -6.36
C ASN A 3 -33.62 -14.57 -6.72
N HIS A 4 -32.60 -14.06 -7.43
CA HIS A 4 -32.57 -12.68 -7.86
C HIS A 4 -33.52 -12.44 -9.05
N ARG A 5 -33.60 -13.39 -9.97
CA ARG A 5 -34.55 -13.35 -11.09
C ARG A 5 -35.98 -13.29 -10.59
N ASP A 6 -36.33 -14.19 -9.65
CA ASP A 6 -37.68 -14.21 -9.05
C ASP A 6 -38.01 -12.92 -8.32
N TYR A 7 -37.02 -12.33 -7.64
CA TYR A 7 -37.15 -11.04 -6.99
C TYR A 7 -37.44 -9.92 -8.02
N CYS A 8 -36.70 -9.86 -9.13
CA CYS A 8 -36.93 -8.88 -10.17
C CYS A 8 -38.37 -9.01 -10.77
N ILE A 9 -38.82 -10.24 -10.98
CA ILE A 9 -40.19 -10.52 -11.44
C ILE A 9 -41.21 -10.01 -10.42
N SER A 10 -40.99 -10.25 -9.14
CA SER A 10 -41.88 -9.77 -8.07
C SER A 10 -41.97 -8.25 -7.99
N LEU A 11 -40.94 -7.54 -8.49
CA LEU A 11 -40.90 -6.08 -8.63
C LEU A 11 -41.49 -5.57 -9.95
N GLY A 12 -42.04 -6.46 -10.79
CA GLY A 12 -42.72 -6.09 -12.04
C GLY A 12 -41.88 -6.20 -13.31
N ALA A 13 -40.65 -6.76 -13.22
CA ALA A 13 -39.87 -7.03 -14.41
C ALA A 13 -40.52 -8.17 -15.23
N SER A 14 -40.63 -7.99 -16.55
CA SER A 14 -41.15 -9.07 -17.39
C SER A 14 -40.06 -10.11 -17.68
N GLU A 15 -40.47 -11.38 -17.73
CA GLU A 15 -39.54 -12.47 -18.12
C GLU A 15 -38.86 -12.22 -19.46
N LYS A 16 -39.65 -11.67 -20.43
CA LYS A 16 -39.13 -11.32 -21.75
C LYS A 16 -37.95 -10.32 -21.65
N ARG A 17 -38.10 -9.29 -20.79
CA ARG A 17 -37.04 -8.28 -20.64
C ARG A 17 -35.81 -8.86 -19.96
N LEU A 18 -36.00 -9.69 -18.93
CA LEU A 18 -34.89 -10.35 -18.25
C LEU A 18 -34.12 -11.26 -19.19
N LYS A 19 -34.83 -12.05 -20.01
CA LYS A 19 -34.21 -12.90 -21.02
C LYS A 19 -33.42 -12.09 -22.07
N THR A 20 -33.99 -10.96 -22.53
CA THR A 20 -33.27 -10.08 -23.46
C THR A 20 -31.98 -9.55 -22.85
N ILE A 21 -31.99 -9.12 -21.59
CA ILE A 21 -30.77 -8.67 -20.87
C ILE A 21 -29.74 -9.80 -20.78
N GLU A 22 -30.19 -11.00 -20.42
CA GLU A 22 -29.30 -12.17 -20.33
C GLU A 22 -28.63 -12.49 -21.68
N GLU A 23 -29.38 -12.40 -22.78
CA GLU A 23 -28.88 -12.61 -24.14
C GLU A 23 -27.92 -11.48 -24.58
N GLU A 24 -28.24 -10.22 -24.28
CA GLU A 24 -27.40 -9.05 -24.55
C GLU A 24 -26.06 -9.18 -23.80
N GLU A 25 -26.08 -9.46 -22.50
CA GLU A 25 -24.89 -9.62 -21.67
C GLU A 25 -24.06 -10.84 -22.07
N GLN A 26 -24.71 -11.98 -22.38
CA GLN A 26 -24.02 -13.16 -22.88
C GLN A 26 -23.28 -12.87 -24.19
N HIS A 27 -23.90 -12.09 -25.08
CA HIS A 27 -23.25 -11.70 -26.33
C HIS A 27 -22.01 -10.83 -26.12
N ILE A 28 -22.06 -9.91 -25.13
CA ILE A 28 -20.90 -9.09 -24.75
C ILE A 28 -19.76 -9.99 -24.25
N VAL A 29 -20.05 -10.93 -23.35
CA VAL A 29 -19.07 -11.88 -22.80
C VAL A 29 -18.47 -12.75 -23.92
N ASP A 30 -19.31 -13.29 -24.81
CA ASP A 30 -18.83 -14.16 -25.90
C ASP A 30 -17.97 -13.38 -26.90
N SER A 31 -18.33 -12.11 -27.17
CA SER A 31 -17.55 -11.25 -28.05
C SER A 31 -16.19 -10.89 -27.44
N ALA A 32 -16.15 -10.53 -26.17
CA ALA A 32 -14.91 -10.24 -25.45
C ALA A 32 -14.00 -11.47 -25.34
N ARG A 33 -14.60 -12.65 -25.09
CA ARG A 33 -13.85 -13.92 -25.09
C ARG A 33 -13.23 -14.20 -26.43
N LYS A 34 -13.99 -14.05 -27.53
CA LYS A 34 -13.47 -14.26 -28.88
C LYS A 34 -12.35 -13.29 -29.22
N GLU A 35 -12.52 -12.00 -28.87
CA GLU A 35 -11.48 -11.00 -29.06
C GLU A 35 -10.19 -11.39 -28.31
N MET A 36 -10.30 -11.85 -27.05
CA MET A 36 -9.18 -12.33 -26.25
C MET A 36 -8.50 -13.55 -26.89
N GLU A 37 -9.28 -14.52 -27.40
CA GLU A 37 -8.76 -15.72 -28.04
C GLU A 37 -8.02 -15.40 -29.36
N ASP A 38 -8.44 -14.35 -30.06
CA ASP A 38 -7.84 -13.89 -31.31
C ASP A 38 -6.62 -12.96 -31.10
N MET A 39 -6.38 -12.49 -29.86
CA MET A 39 -5.22 -11.61 -29.55
C MET A 39 -3.89 -12.38 -29.66
N PRO A 40 -2.84 -11.75 -30.20
CA PRO A 40 -1.51 -12.34 -30.18
C PRO A 40 -1.00 -12.46 -28.74
N TRP A 41 -0.19 -13.49 -28.48
CA TRP A 41 0.50 -13.60 -27.20
C TRP A 41 1.39 -12.35 -26.96
N PRO A 42 1.40 -11.83 -25.72
CA PRO A 42 2.27 -10.69 -25.38
C PRO A 42 3.74 -11.01 -25.65
N GLU A 43 4.48 -10.04 -26.16
CA GLU A 43 5.93 -10.19 -26.32
C GLU A 43 6.61 -10.22 -24.95
N GLY A 44 7.65 -11.07 -24.80
CA GLY A 44 8.34 -11.25 -23.52
C GLY A 44 8.93 -9.98 -22.92
N ASN A 45 9.26 -8.99 -23.74
CA ASN A 45 9.76 -7.67 -23.31
C ASN A 45 8.67 -6.77 -22.69
N THR A 46 7.40 -7.15 -22.79
CA THR A 46 6.27 -6.39 -22.23
C THR A 46 5.85 -6.86 -20.84
N VAL A 47 6.46 -7.95 -20.32
CA VAL A 47 6.05 -8.58 -19.05
C VAL A 47 6.17 -7.65 -17.82
N THR A 48 7.03 -6.64 -17.88
CA THR A 48 7.23 -5.67 -16.80
C THR A 48 6.40 -4.39 -16.97
N LYS A 49 5.70 -4.23 -18.10
CA LYS A 49 4.88 -3.03 -18.32
C LYS A 49 3.66 -3.05 -17.42
N GLY A 50 3.34 -1.91 -16.83
CA GLY A 50 2.19 -1.77 -15.92
C GLY A 50 2.39 -2.41 -14.54
N VAL A 51 3.60 -2.84 -14.18
CA VAL A 51 3.87 -3.47 -12.89
C VAL A 51 4.17 -2.44 -11.80
N THR A 52 4.91 -1.39 -12.12
CA THR A 52 5.21 -0.29 -11.19
C THR A 52 5.05 1.07 -11.85
N SER A 53 4.82 2.12 -11.05
CA SER A 53 4.65 3.50 -11.53
C SER A 53 5.85 4.03 -12.32
N ARG A 54 7.06 3.55 -12.02
CA ARG A 54 8.29 3.96 -12.70
C ARG A 54 8.32 3.62 -14.19
N HIS A 55 7.51 2.67 -14.62
CA HIS A 55 7.46 2.18 -16.00
C HIS A 55 6.21 2.61 -16.77
N ASP A 56 5.22 3.21 -16.09
CA ASP A 56 3.89 3.42 -16.68
C ASP A 56 3.65 4.76 -17.36
N ALA A 57 4.45 5.79 -17.05
CA ALA A 57 4.23 7.13 -17.58
C ALA A 57 4.16 7.21 -19.12
N GLU A 58 4.77 6.24 -19.82
CA GLU A 58 4.76 6.17 -21.28
C GLU A 58 3.83 5.07 -21.85
N SER A 59 3.38 4.10 -21.01
CA SER A 59 2.78 2.86 -21.52
C SER A 59 1.25 2.76 -21.41
N HIS A 60 0.59 3.55 -20.54
CA HIS A 60 -0.85 3.47 -20.33
C HIS A 60 -1.56 4.84 -20.21
N PRO A 61 -1.48 5.70 -21.24
CA PRO A 61 -2.14 7.02 -21.18
C PRO A 61 -3.66 6.92 -21.01
N GLU A 62 -4.29 5.85 -21.50
CA GLU A 62 -5.73 5.64 -21.36
C GLU A 62 -6.15 5.25 -19.94
N GLN A 63 -5.30 4.57 -19.19
CA GLN A 63 -5.57 4.21 -17.80
C GLN A 63 -5.41 5.43 -16.89
N LEU A 64 -4.40 6.26 -17.13
CA LEU A 64 -4.23 7.54 -16.45
C LEU A 64 -5.42 8.47 -16.72
N ASP A 65 -5.89 8.55 -17.98
CA ASP A 65 -7.07 9.34 -18.35
C ASP A 65 -8.36 8.86 -17.66
N ARG A 66 -8.50 7.57 -17.37
CA ARG A 66 -9.62 7.02 -16.59
C ARG A 66 -9.54 7.39 -15.10
N LEU A 67 -8.35 7.42 -14.54
CA LEU A 67 -8.12 7.86 -13.15
C LEU A 67 -8.35 9.36 -13.00
N GLU A 68 -7.90 10.16 -13.97
CA GLU A 68 -8.14 11.61 -13.99
C GLU A 68 -9.64 11.96 -14.16
N LYS A 69 -10.39 11.15 -14.89
CA LYS A 69 -11.85 11.33 -15.10
C LYS A 69 -12.73 10.74 -14.01
N GLY A 70 -12.23 9.78 -13.25
CA GLY A 70 -12.87 9.31 -12.03
C GLY A 70 -12.50 10.24 -10.90
N SER A 71 -13.44 10.83 -10.22
CA SER A 71 -13.38 11.83 -9.16
C SER A 71 -12.40 11.58 -7.97
N VAL A 72 -11.30 10.89 -8.21
CA VAL A 72 -10.17 10.75 -7.28
C VAL A 72 -9.15 11.80 -7.73
N GLU A 73 -9.07 12.90 -7.00
CA GLU A 73 -8.00 13.85 -7.11
C GLU A 73 -6.70 13.12 -6.71
N ILE A 74 -5.87 12.78 -7.70
CA ILE A 74 -4.53 12.25 -7.41
C ILE A 74 -3.75 13.44 -6.87
N LEU A 75 -3.55 13.45 -5.56
CA LEU A 75 -2.70 14.46 -4.93
C LEU A 75 -1.30 14.33 -5.55
N PRO A 76 -0.75 15.39 -6.15
CA PRO A 76 0.62 15.34 -6.62
C PRO A 76 1.51 15.05 -5.43
N GLY A 77 2.33 14.00 -5.54
CA GLY A 77 3.38 13.75 -4.57
C GLY A 77 4.29 15.00 -4.45
N PRO A 78 5.01 15.17 -3.35
CA PRO A 78 5.85 16.34 -3.12
C PRO A 78 7.08 16.44 -4.06
N LEU A 79 7.14 15.63 -5.11
CA LEU A 79 8.17 15.72 -6.14
C LEU A 79 7.84 16.85 -7.11
N VAL A 80 8.46 17.99 -6.91
CA VAL A 80 8.53 19.04 -7.90
C VAL A 80 9.88 18.92 -8.61
N ASP A 81 9.87 18.62 -9.92
CA ASP A 81 11.06 18.52 -10.79
C ASP A 81 12.13 17.48 -10.38
N GLY A 82 11.73 16.39 -9.71
CA GLY A 82 12.64 15.30 -9.34
C GLY A 82 13.51 15.58 -8.10
N GLU A 83 13.29 16.70 -7.43
CA GLU A 83 13.89 16.99 -6.13
C GLU A 83 12.90 16.78 -5.00
N LEU A 84 13.38 16.21 -3.87
CA LEU A 84 12.59 16.08 -2.65
C LEU A 84 12.18 17.48 -2.15
N ALA A 85 10.88 17.74 -2.10
CA ALA A 85 10.35 19.01 -1.60
C ALA A 85 10.44 19.16 -0.06
N ILE A 86 10.99 18.14 0.63
CA ILE A 86 11.10 18.10 2.09
C ILE A 86 12.47 18.60 2.50
N GLU A 87 12.51 19.77 3.13
CA GLU A 87 13.69 20.21 3.87
C GLU A 87 13.82 19.42 5.17
N PHE A 88 14.85 18.57 5.24
CA PHE A 88 15.15 17.81 6.46
C PHE A 88 15.68 18.74 7.54
N SER A 89 14.89 18.96 8.59
CA SER A 89 15.23 19.89 9.68
C SER A 89 16.29 19.34 10.67
N THR A 90 16.64 18.05 10.60
CA THR A 90 17.65 17.44 11.46
C THR A 90 18.43 16.38 10.73
N SER A 91 19.76 16.43 10.78
CA SER A 91 20.59 15.32 10.31
C SER A 91 20.40 14.12 11.24
N PRO A 92 19.92 12.96 10.77
CA PRO A 92 19.74 11.77 11.58
C PRO A 92 21.07 11.11 11.95
N SER A 93 22.19 11.54 11.40
CA SER A 93 23.53 10.97 11.60
C SER A 93 24.03 10.93 13.07
N SER A 94 23.37 11.63 13.97
CA SER A 94 23.63 11.58 15.43
C SER A 94 22.54 10.84 16.21
N SER A 95 21.63 10.15 15.54
CA SER A 95 20.45 9.55 16.13
C SER A 95 20.52 8.02 16.08
N THR A 96 19.83 7.33 17.01
CA THR A 96 19.66 5.89 16.89
C THR A 96 18.75 5.53 15.73
N TYR A 97 18.86 4.30 15.23
CA TYR A 97 18.04 3.79 14.13
C TYR A 97 16.52 3.97 14.38
N SER A 98 16.03 3.59 15.57
CA SER A 98 14.62 3.79 15.90
C SER A 98 14.23 5.27 15.98
N ARG A 99 15.13 6.13 16.46
CA ARG A 99 14.88 7.57 16.52
C ARG A 99 14.83 8.18 15.11
N ALA A 100 15.64 7.71 14.19
CA ALA A 100 15.62 8.13 12.81
C ALA A 100 14.25 7.83 12.15
N ILE A 101 13.73 6.64 12.35
CA ILE A 101 12.37 6.25 11.86
C ILE A 101 11.29 7.12 12.53
N GLN A 102 11.37 7.32 13.87
CA GLN A 102 10.44 8.20 14.58
C GLN A 102 10.45 9.63 14.03
N ASN A 103 11.64 10.17 13.73
CA ASN A 103 11.78 11.50 13.15
C ASN A 103 11.23 11.57 11.74
N ALA A 104 11.43 10.54 10.92
CA ALA A 104 10.84 10.45 9.59
C ALA A 104 9.30 10.42 9.66
N MET A 105 8.71 9.64 10.56
CA MET A 105 7.26 9.62 10.74
C MET A 105 6.69 10.98 11.15
N VAL A 106 7.40 11.72 12.03
CA VAL A 106 7.01 13.09 12.40
C VAL A 106 7.10 14.03 11.21
N ALA A 107 8.18 13.96 10.44
CA ALA A 107 8.36 14.77 9.24
C ALA A 107 7.25 14.49 8.20
N LEU A 108 6.90 13.22 7.98
CA LEU A 108 5.79 12.84 7.13
C LEU A 108 4.45 13.41 7.64
N ALA A 109 4.18 13.32 8.94
CA ALA A 109 2.95 13.86 9.54
C ALA A 109 2.85 15.38 9.41
N GLU A 110 3.98 16.09 9.53
CA GLU A 110 4.06 17.55 9.36
C GLU A 110 3.89 17.95 7.89
N ASN A 111 4.46 17.17 6.95
CA ASN A 111 4.46 17.48 5.53
C ASN A 111 3.11 17.18 4.84
N TYR A 112 2.53 16.00 5.12
CA TYR A 112 1.30 15.54 4.45
C TYR A 112 0.00 16.01 5.12
N GLY A 113 0.08 16.68 6.28
CA GLY A 113 -1.10 17.23 6.94
C GLY A 113 -2.20 16.18 7.13
N ASP A 114 -3.40 16.44 6.62
CA ASP A 114 -4.55 15.54 6.79
C ASP A 114 -4.59 14.38 5.78
N ASP A 115 -3.67 14.37 4.82
CA ASP A 115 -3.61 13.31 3.81
C ASP A 115 -2.86 12.06 4.29
N ILE A 116 -2.24 12.08 5.46
CA ILE A 116 -1.56 10.94 6.06
C ILE A 116 -2.33 10.38 7.25
N VAL A 117 -2.33 9.04 7.36
CA VAL A 117 -2.82 8.29 8.51
C VAL A 117 -1.85 7.17 8.85
N PHE A 118 -1.61 6.95 10.14
CA PHE A 118 -0.82 5.83 10.67
C PHE A 118 -1.77 4.79 11.23
N MET A 119 -1.76 3.58 10.69
CA MET A 119 -2.72 2.52 10.99
C MET A 119 -1.99 1.27 11.49
N GLY A 120 -2.48 0.67 12.55
CA GLY A 120 -1.89 -0.55 13.12
C GLY A 120 -2.49 -0.88 14.47
N GLU A 121 -1.88 -1.80 15.17
CA GLU A 121 -2.27 -2.20 16.52
C GLU A 121 -1.59 -1.31 17.55
N ASP A 122 -2.31 -0.97 18.64
CA ASP A 122 -1.82 -0.16 19.77
C ASP A 122 -1.27 1.23 19.36
N MET A 123 -1.71 1.78 18.23
CA MET A 123 -1.20 3.04 17.69
C MET A 123 -1.44 4.21 18.66
N GLU A 124 -2.61 4.26 19.29
CA GLU A 124 -2.99 5.33 20.20
C GLU A 124 -2.28 5.24 21.56
N VAL A 125 -1.82 4.08 21.97
CA VAL A 125 -1.09 3.91 23.25
C VAL A 125 0.35 4.42 23.11
N ALA A 126 1.13 3.83 22.24
CA ALA A 126 2.49 4.27 21.93
C ALA A 126 3.02 3.66 20.62
N GLY A 127 2.28 2.73 20.03
CA GLY A 127 2.74 1.81 18.99
C GLY A 127 3.69 0.74 19.53
N ALA A 128 3.96 -0.27 18.73
CA ALA A 128 4.99 -1.24 19.06
C ALA A 128 6.33 -0.52 19.28
N PHE A 129 7.05 -0.92 20.31
CA PHE A 129 8.36 -0.36 20.66
C PHE A 129 8.40 1.15 20.92
N GLY A 130 7.26 1.80 21.21
CA GLY A 130 7.19 3.22 21.49
C GLY A 130 7.40 4.12 20.26
N MET A 131 7.19 3.59 19.06
CA MET A 131 7.48 4.30 17.81
C MET A 131 6.61 5.53 17.62
N ASN A 132 5.37 5.55 18.16
CA ASN A 132 4.40 6.65 18.01
C ASN A 132 4.51 7.75 19.09
N ILE A 133 5.38 7.58 20.09
CA ILE A 133 5.55 8.58 21.17
C ILE A 133 5.85 9.98 20.61
N PRO A 134 6.80 10.18 19.67
CA PRO A 134 7.07 11.51 19.13
C PRO A 134 5.92 12.10 18.32
N LEU A 135 5.16 11.31 17.58
CA LEU A 135 3.95 11.78 16.87
C LEU A 135 2.94 12.38 17.86
N LYS A 136 2.67 11.67 18.96
CA LYS A 136 1.78 12.16 20.03
C LYS A 136 2.32 13.43 20.69
N ALA A 137 3.60 13.46 21.02
CA ALA A 137 4.26 14.61 21.65
C ALA A 137 4.22 15.88 20.77
N LYS A 138 4.18 15.69 19.45
CA LYS A 138 4.07 16.76 18.46
C LYS A 138 2.62 17.14 18.11
N GLY A 139 1.64 16.52 18.75
CA GLY A 139 0.22 16.84 18.53
C GLY A 139 -0.46 16.11 17.37
N HIS A 140 0.17 15.07 16.81
CA HIS A 140 -0.36 14.30 15.68
C HIS A 140 -1.21 13.10 16.10
N SER A 141 -1.78 13.08 17.31
CA SER A 141 -2.60 11.96 17.81
C SER A 141 -3.82 11.66 16.94
N SER A 142 -4.41 12.65 16.30
CA SER A 142 -5.55 12.47 15.40
C SER A 142 -5.24 11.67 14.12
N LYS A 143 -3.96 11.52 13.81
CA LYS A 143 -3.48 10.74 12.66
C LYS A 143 -3.20 9.28 12.99
N LEU A 144 -3.29 8.90 14.26
CA LEU A 144 -3.07 7.53 14.73
C LEU A 144 -4.42 6.80 14.77
N LEU A 145 -4.53 5.69 14.08
CA LEU A 145 -5.74 4.88 14.03
C LEU A 145 -5.45 3.46 14.54
N ASP A 146 -6.02 3.16 15.72
CA ASP A 146 -5.99 1.81 16.25
C ASP A 146 -6.86 0.87 15.41
N MET A 147 -6.26 -0.22 14.99
CA MET A 147 -6.90 -1.27 14.21
C MET A 147 -7.09 -2.54 15.06
N PRO A 148 -8.07 -3.38 14.73
CA PRO A 148 -8.20 -4.67 15.39
C PRO A 148 -6.99 -5.57 15.07
N LEU A 149 -6.73 -6.57 15.92
CA LEU A 149 -5.74 -7.63 15.73
C LEU A 149 -6.07 -8.47 14.48
N SER A 150 -5.85 -7.87 13.31
CA SER A 150 -6.06 -8.49 12.02
C SER A 150 -5.22 -7.78 10.96
N GLU A 151 -4.06 -8.30 10.67
CA GLU A 151 -3.10 -7.69 9.74
C GLU A 151 -3.67 -7.60 8.32
N SER A 152 -4.52 -8.54 7.95
CA SER A 152 -5.25 -8.48 6.67
C SER A 152 -6.20 -7.28 6.61
N ILE A 153 -6.90 -6.95 7.71
CA ILE A 153 -7.77 -5.78 7.77
C ILE A 153 -6.92 -4.50 7.76
N ILE A 154 -5.82 -4.46 8.50
CA ILE A 154 -4.91 -3.29 8.52
C ILE A 154 -4.47 -2.95 7.10
N ILE A 155 -3.94 -3.92 6.36
CA ILE A 155 -3.41 -3.70 5.01
C ILE A 155 -4.53 -3.39 4.00
N ASN A 156 -5.68 -4.06 4.05
CA ASN A 156 -6.79 -3.77 3.13
C ASN A 156 -7.43 -2.40 3.42
N SER A 157 -7.52 -1.99 4.69
CA SER A 157 -8.01 -0.65 5.05
C SER A 157 -7.05 0.43 4.60
N ALA A 158 -5.75 0.23 4.78
CA ALA A 158 -4.72 1.15 4.29
C ALA A 158 -4.72 1.21 2.75
N THR A 159 -4.86 0.08 2.07
CA THR A 159 -5.03 0.06 0.60
C THR A 159 -6.26 0.86 0.17
N GLY A 160 -7.39 0.70 0.88
CA GLY A 160 -8.60 1.47 0.63
C GLY A 160 -8.41 2.97 0.87
N ALA A 161 -7.70 3.37 1.92
CA ALA A 161 -7.36 4.76 2.19
C ALA A 161 -6.46 5.35 1.09
N ALA A 162 -5.48 4.58 0.60
CA ALA A 162 -4.63 4.98 -0.51
C ALA A 162 -5.44 5.20 -1.80
N LEU A 163 -6.35 4.29 -2.13
CA LEU A 163 -7.28 4.45 -3.27
C LEU A 163 -8.23 5.63 -3.09
N GLY A 164 -8.51 6.03 -1.85
CA GLY A 164 -9.29 7.22 -1.50
C GLY A 164 -8.51 8.53 -1.55
N GLY A 165 -7.24 8.51 -1.95
CA GLY A 165 -6.38 9.69 -2.10
C GLY A 165 -5.51 10.02 -0.89
N MET A 166 -5.53 9.20 0.16
CA MET A 166 -4.62 9.34 1.31
C MET A 166 -3.27 8.66 1.04
N ARG A 167 -2.29 8.96 1.90
CA ARG A 167 -0.99 8.29 1.93
C ARG A 167 -0.80 7.58 3.28
N PRO A 168 -1.35 6.38 3.45
CA PRO A 168 -1.29 5.66 4.72
C PRO A 168 0.09 5.07 4.99
N VAL A 169 0.45 5.07 6.28
CA VAL A 169 1.54 4.26 6.83
C VAL A 169 0.91 3.17 7.69
N ALA A 170 0.96 1.94 7.24
CA ALA A 170 0.47 0.78 8.00
C ALA A 170 1.62 0.13 8.78
N GLU A 171 1.35 -0.35 9.98
CA GLU A 171 2.32 -1.10 10.79
C GLU A 171 1.82 -2.52 11.04
N ILE A 172 2.68 -3.50 10.79
CA ILE A 172 2.55 -4.88 11.25
C ILE A 172 3.59 -5.06 12.34
N GLN A 173 3.17 -5.41 13.56
CA GLN A 173 4.05 -5.35 14.74
C GLN A 173 5.29 -6.24 14.68
N PHE A 174 5.22 -7.39 13.99
CA PHE A 174 6.34 -8.32 13.84
C PHE A 174 6.33 -9.00 12.47
N GLY A 175 7.54 -9.26 11.95
CA GLY A 175 7.72 -9.85 10.62
C GLY A 175 6.88 -11.09 10.37
N GLY A 176 6.85 -12.04 11.31
CA GLY A 176 6.10 -13.29 11.15
C GLY A 176 4.59 -13.10 10.97
N PHE A 177 4.03 -12.02 11.50
CA PHE A 177 2.58 -11.72 11.40
C PHE A 177 2.19 -11.23 10.02
N ALA A 178 3.15 -10.77 9.22
CA ALA A 178 2.90 -10.41 7.82
C ALA A 178 2.35 -11.59 6.99
N ALA A 179 2.52 -12.84 7.43
CA ALA A 179 1.89 -14.00 6.82
C ALA A 179 0.36 -13.89 6.78
N LEU A 180 -0.26 -13.25 7.77
CA LEU A 180 -1.71 -13.02 7.82
C LEU A 180 -2.17 -11.94 6.84
N ALA A 181 -1.27 -11.03 6.44
CA ALA A 181 -1.51 -9.98 5.46
C ALA A 181 -1.04 -10.34 4.04
N MET A 182 -0.45 -11.52 3.83
CA MET A 182 0.15 -11.91 2.55
C MET A 182 -0.81 -11.72 1.38
N ASN A 183 -2.04 -12.20 1.49
CA ASN A 183 -3.04 -12.05 0.44
C ASN A 183 -3.38 -10.57 0.16
N ALA A 184 -3.49 -9.76 1.20
CA ALA A 184 -3.80 -8.33 1.07
C ALA A 184 -2.66 -7.55 0.39
N LEU A 185 -1.42 -7.92 0.64
CA LEU A 185 -0.24 -7.32 0.01
C LEU A 185 -0.07 -7.82 -1.43
N VAL A 186 0.05 -9.13 -1.63
CA VAL A 186 0.48 -9.75 -2.89
C VAL A 186 -0.64 -9.78 -3.93
N ASN A 187 -1.84 -10.23 -3.53
CA ASN A 187 -2.96 -10.41 -4.47
C ASN A 187 -3.88 -9.18 -4.58
N ASN A 188 -3.72 -8.19 -3.70
CA ASN A 188 -4.50 -6.96 -3.76
C ASN A 188 -3.60 -5.74 -4.00
N ALA A 189 -2.94 -5.19 -2.99
CA ALA A 189 -2.20 -3.93 -3.09
C ALA A 189 -1.20 -3.92 -4.26
N ALA A 190 -0.36 -4.96 -4.38
CA ALA A 190 0.66 -5.07 -5.42
C ALA A 190 0.12 -5.11 -6.85
N GLN A 191 -1.10 -5.65 -7.04
CA GLN A 191 -1.65 -5.88 -8.38
C GLN A 191 -2.61 -4.79 -8.86
N LEU A 192 -3.00 -3.85 -8.02
CA LEU A 192 -4.01 -2.84 -8.36
C LEU A 192 -3.56 -1.96 -9.54
N ARG A 193 -2.29 -1.61 -9.60
CA ARG A 193 -1.76 -0.85 -10.73
C ARG A 193 -1.89 -1.62 -12.03
N TRP A 194 -1.42 -2.84 -12.08
CA TRP A 194 -1.47 -3.65 -13.28
C TRP A 194 -2.91 -3.94 -13.73
N ARG A 195 -3.81 -4.21 -12.79
CA ARG A 195 -5.20 -4.57 -13.09
C ARG A 195 -6.07 -3.37 -13.46
N TRP A 196 -5.86 -2.24 -12.79
CA TRP A 196 -6.78 -1.10 -12.83
C TRP A 196 -6.11 0.24 -13.12
N GLY A 197 -4.77 0.27 -13.24
CA GLY A 197 -3.99 1.51 -13.36
C GLY A 197 -4.03 2.39 -12.11
N ALA A 198 -4.40 1.83 -10.95
CA ALA A 198 -4.57 2.60 -9.73
C ALA A 198 -3.24 2.82 -9.01
N ASP A 199 -3.00 4.04 -8.54
CA ASP A 199 -1.95 4.34 -7.58
C ASP A 199 -2.30 3.78 -6.20
N VAL A 200 -1.31 3.20 -5.52
CA VAL A 200 -1.45 2.69 -4.15
C VAL A 200 -0.27 3.19 -3.31
N PRO A 201 -0.23 4.49 -2.96
CA PRO A 201 0.83 5.08 -2.16
C PRO A 201 0.75 4.60 -0.70
N LEU A 202 1.08 3.35 -0.47
CA LEU A 202 1.03 2.66 0.82
C LEU A 202 2.42 2.31 1.30
N THR A 203 2.82 2.78 2.48
CA THR A 203 4.04 2.33 3.15
C THR A 203 3.67 1.37 4.28
N VAL A 204 4.18 0.14 4.22
CA VAL A 204 3.96 -0.88 5.25
C VAL A 204 5.25 -1.07 6.04
N ARG A 205 5.27 -0.62 7.29
CA ARG A 205 6.38 -0.80 8.22
C ARG A 205 6.27 -2.14 8.93
N ILE A 206 7.36 -2.90 8.96
CA ILE A 206 7.39 -4.22 9.57
C ILE A 206 8.69 -4.38 10.38
N PRO A 207 8.65 -4.21 11.71
CA PRO A 207 9.74 -4.61 12.57
C PRO A 207 9.97 -6.12 12.51
N LEU A 208 11.23 -6.54 12.41
CA LEU A 208 11.57 -7.95 12.26
C LEU A 208 12.95 -8.29 12.89
N GLY A 209 13.28 -9.57 12.94
CA GLY A 209 14.53 -10.04 13.45
C GLY A 209 14.60 -10.20 14.98
N ALA A 210 15.65 -10.83 15.44
CA ALA A 210 15.83 -11.24 16.83
C ALA A 210 16.43 -10.11 17.69
N LYS A 211 15.69 -9.63 18.67
CA LYS A 211 16.20 -8.78 19.75
C LYS A 211 15.49 -9.00 21.07
N THR A 212 14.18 -9.18 21.01
CA THR A 212 13.30 -9.13 22.18
C THR A 212 13.35 -10.39 23.03
N ARG A 213 13.99 -11.47 22.55
CA ARG A 213 13.97 -12.81 23.18
C ARG A 213 12.56 -13.37 23.39
N SER A 214 11.62 -12.96 22.53
CA SER A 214 10.20 -13.35 22.59
C SER A 214 9.91 -14.67 21.88
N GLY A 215 10.93 -15.44 21.55
CA GLY A 215 10.80 -16.72 20.84
C GLY A 215 10.70 -16.58 19.31
N PRO A 216 10.56 -17.71 18.59
CA PRO A 216 10.66 -17.74 17.13
C PRO A 216 9.52 -16.99 16.43
N PHE A 217 8.34 -16.91 17.02
CA PHE A 217 7.18 -16.24 16.41
C PHE A 217 7.34 -14.72 16.26
N HIS A 218 8.28 -14.12 17.00
CA HIS A 218 8.53 -12.67 17.03
C HIS A 218 9.92 -12.32 16.46
N ALA A 219 10.59 -13.27 15.80
CA ALA A 219 11.98 -13.12 15.36
C ALA A 219 12.20 -13.52 13.89
N ASN A 220 11.12 -13.72 13.14
CA ASN A 220 11.21 -14.13 11.75
C ASN A 220 11.86 -13.03 10.90
N MET A 221 12.72 -13.46 9.98
CA MET A 221 13.26 -12.65 8.88
C MET A 221 12.45 -13.02 7.64
N ILE A 222 11.78 -12.06 7.06
CA ILE A 222 10.73 -12.32 6.04
C ILE A 222 10.96 -11.58 4.73
N GLU A 223 12.08 -10.93 4.57
CA GLU A 223 12.43 -10.14 3.38
C GLU A 223 12.24 -10.93 2.09
N SER A 224 12.60 -12.22 2.11
CA SER A 224 12.49 -13.10 0.95
C SER A 224 11.04 -13.45 0.56
N TRP A 225 10.07 -13.27 1.46
CA TRP A 225 8.68 -13.60 1.17
C TRP A 225 8.07 -12.70 0.09
N PHE A 226 8.54 -11.47 -0.01
CA PHE A 226 7.98 -10.44 -0.91
C PHE A 226 8.88 -10.13 -2.12
N MET A 227 10.13 -10.60 -2.11
CA MET A 227 11.11 -10.25 -3.15
C MET A 227 10.75 -10.75 -4.55
N ASN A 228 9.86 -11.74 -4.65
CA ASN A 228 9.45 -12.34 -5.92
C ASN A 228 8.12 -11.78 -6.43
N ASP A 229 7.45 -10.90 -5.66
CA ASP A 229 6.13 -10.39 -6.02
C ASP A 229 6.25 -9.06 -6.76
N PRO A 230 5.91 -9.03 -8.06
CA PRO A 230 5.89 -7.79 -8.84
C PRO A 230 4.87 -6.80 -8.26
N GLY A 231 5.22 -5.51 -8.27
CA GLY A 231 4.36 -4.45 -7.77
C GLY A 231 4.59 -4.08 -6.29
N LEU A 232 5.49 -4.78 -5.58
CA LEU A 232 5.99 -4.38 -4.26
C LEU A 232 7.42 -3.85 -4.37
N THR A 233 7.69 -2.76 -3.66
CA THR A 233 9.06 -2.30 -3.40
C THR A 233 9.46 -2.72 -2.00
N ILE A 234 10.61 -3.40 -1.85
CA ILE A 234 11.11 -3.85 -0.56
C ILE A 234 12.29 -2.97 -0.16
N VAL A 235 12.20 -2.38 1.01
CA VAL A 235 13.22 -1.49 1.57
C VAL A 235 13.69 -2.05 2.90
N PHE A 236 15.00 -2.17 3.10
CA PHE A 236 15.58 -2.71 4.33
C PHE A 236 16.84 -1.94 4.71
N PRO A 237 16.72 -0.76 5.35
CA PRO A 237 17.86 0.07 5.72
C PRO A 237 18.71 -0.57 6.79
N SER A 238 20.01 -0.27 6.78
CA SER A 238 21.00 -0.85 7.71
C SER A 238 21.62 0.14 8.69
N ASN A 239 21.36 1.43 8.53
CA ASN A 239 21.87 2.50 9.38
C ASN A 239 20.83 3.60 9.61
N PRO A 240 21.00 4.51 10.59
CA PRO A 240 20.02 5.54 10.91
C PRO A 240 19.73 6.52 9.77
N GLN A 241 20.73 6.91 8.99
CA GLN A 241 20.55 7.85 7.89
C GLN A 241 19.68 7.24 6.81
N ASP A 242 20.01 6.02 6.35
CA ASP A 242 19.21 5.31 5.37
C ASP A 242 17.79 5.02 5.87
N ALA A 243 17.65 4.73 7.17
CA ALA A 243 16.30 4.49 7.74
C ALA A 243 15.43 5.73 7.69
N TYR A 244 15.99 6.91 7.88
CA TYR A 244 15.28 8.18 7.75
C TYR A 244 14.96 8.48 6.27
N ASP A 245 15.98 8.55 5.43
CA ASP A 245 15.87 9.00 4.05
C ASP A 245 14.98 8.05 3.24
N LEU A 246 15.22 6.73 3.34
CA LEU A 246 14.45 5.74 2.60
C LEU A 246 13.00 5.62 3.08
N LEU A 247 12.68 5.93 4.36
CA LEU A 247 11.28 5.98 4.79
C LEU A 247 10.53 7.15 4.14
N ILE A 248 11.16 8.31 4.07
CA ILE A 248 10.62 9.46 3.35
C ILE A 248 10.43 9.14 1.87
N GLU A 249 11.48 8.67 1.19
CA GLU A 249 11.44 8.31 -0.23
C GLU A 249 10.39 7.23 -0.52
N SER A 250 10.26 6.22 0.35
CA SER A 250 9.26 5.17 0.23
C SER A 250 7.85 5.72 0.23
N HIS A 251 7.59 6.72 1.07
CA HIS A 251 6.27 7.33 1.20
C HIS A 251 5.90 8.23 0.00
N GLU A 252 6.87 8.65 -0.79
CA GLU A 252 6.65 9.43 -2.02
C GLU A 252 6.28 8.58 -3.22
N LEU A 253 6.54 7.26 -3.16
CA LEU A 253 6.18 6.35 -4.24
C LEU A 253 4.66 6.20 -4.33
N ASN A 254 4.17 6.01 -5.55
CA ASN A 254 2.77 5.72 -5.81
C ASN A 254 2.47 4.21 -5.89
N ASP A 255 3.42 3.39 -5.48
CA ASP A 255 3.31 1.94 -5.39
C ASP A 255 3.49 1.46 -3.96
N PRO A 256 2.97 0.30 -3.57
CA PRO A 256 3.13 -0.21 -2.22
C PRO A 256 4.60 -0.50 -1.89
N VAL A 257 5.03 -0.04 -0.73
CA VAL A 257 6.37 -0.28 -0.19
C VAL A 257 6.29 -1.09 1.09
N VAL A 258 7.05 -2.16 1.18
CA VAL A 258 7.29 -2.92 2.41
C VAL A 258 8.62 -2.45 3.00
N PHE A 259 8.53 -1.67 4.07
CA PHE A 259 9.66 -1.09 4.77
C PHE A 259 10.01 -1.95 5.98
N LEU A 260 11.09 -2.69 5.89
CA LEU A 260 11.55 -3.64 6.90
C LEU A 260 12.49 -2.98 7.90
N GLU A 261 12.28 -3.22 9.18
CA GLU A 261 13.02 -2.60 10.28
C GLU A 261 13.68 -3.65 11.16
N HIS A 262 15.01 -3.77 11.11
CA HIS A 262 15.70 -4.77 11.93
C HIS A 262 15.74 -4.35 13.40
N LEU A 263 15.01 -5.05 14.27
CA LEU A 263 14.91 -4.76 15.71
C LEU A 263 16.28 -4.71 16.42
N GLY A 264 17.24 -5.50 15.95
CA GLY A 264 18.63 -5.47 16.46
C GLY A 264 19.31 -4.12 16.28
N LEU A 265 18.90 -3.33 15.28
CA LEU A 265 19.47 -2.00 15.00
C LEU A 265 18.83 -0.87 15.80
N TYR A 266 17.65 -1.06 16.40
CA TYR A 266 16.87 0.03 17.02
C TYR A 266 17.64 0.89 18.03
N GLY A 267 18.57 0.31 18.77
CA GLY A 267 19.40 1.03 19.73
C GLY A 267 20.77 1.46 19.23
N LEU A 268 21.08 1.18 17.96
CA LEU A 268 22.38 1.53 17.37
C LEU A 268 22.31 2.90 16.71
N GLY A 269 23.38 3.69 16.87
CA GLY A 269 23.56 5.01 16.28
C GLY A 269 24.79 5.07 15.42
#